data_c608235412fb39acfd6ae015e9aa1e8a
#
_entry.id   c608235412fb39acfd6ae015e9aa1e8a
#
_cell.length_a   1.000
_cell.length_b   1.000
_cell.length_c   1.000
_cell.angle_alpha   90.00
_cell.angle_beta   90.00
_cell.angle_gamma   90.00
#
_symmetry.space_group_name_H-M   'P 1'
#
loop_
_entity.id
_entity.type
_entity.pdbx_description
1 polymer ?
#
loop_
_entity_poly.entity_id
_entity_poly.type
_entity_poly.pdbx_seq_one_letter_code
_entity_poly.pdbx_strand_id
1 'polypeptide(L)'
;MMAELPLALFTTLAPIGAGAFIALAVAFFTTKFSDEQLKKIDRMTTIPVVVLVAGFICAFFHLASPMHAFGVFAGLGASPLSNELLAGVVFAVLAIVYWIVALAGKLGEGARKGFAAVVAVMAIVFACFTGAAYMMETIASWNTPMVPVAVLGFSLLGGICLGVLVLALSGALEDAAKSGFKMAALAVLVVGLVLGIAGLMVQVMSVSGMGNALVDGADLVAAASAPMWIGVVCMVVAAAAAFMALRNTKSTALAAAAPVLAVVGVFAARLAFYAVQLSVGLYIG
;
A
#
# COMPACT_ATOMS: atom_id res chain seq x y z
N MET A 1 -1.79 -20.47 7.45
CA MET A 1 -2.42 -19.62 6.44
C MET A 1 -3.63 -18.84 6.95
N MET A 2 -4.59 -19.42 7.67
CA MET A 2 -5.75 -18.67 8.22
C MET A 2 -5.37 -17.64 9.30
N ALA A 3 -4.37 -17.92 10.12
CA ALA A 3 -3.89 -17.02 11.18
C ALA A 3 -3.27 -15.72 10.64
N GLU A 4 -2.75 -15.72 9.41
CA GLU A 4 -2.08 -14.57 8.79
C GLU A 4 -3.02 -13.68 7.96
N LEU A 5 -4.29 -14.06 7.80
CA LEU A 5 -5.24 -13.27 7.01
C LEU A 5 -5.39 -11.83 7.47
N PRO A 6 -5.49 -11.53 8.78
CA PRO A 6 -5.60 -10.14 9.24
C PRO A 6 -4.38 -9.31 8.87
N LEU A 7 -3.16 -9.88 8.98
CA LEU A 7 -1.92 -9.20 8.57
C LEU A 7 -1.83 -9.03 7.06
N ALA A 8 -2.25 -10.04 6.27
CA ALA A 8 -2.30 -9.92 4.81
C ALA A 8 -3.25 -8.80 4.38
N LEU A 9 -4.40 -8.65 5.04
CA LEU A 9 -5.34 -7.56 4.81
C LEU A 9 -4.76 -6.20 5.23
N PHE A 10 -4.13 -6.12 6.41
CA PHE A 10 -3.47 -4.90 6.87
C PHE A 10 -2.40 -4.43 5.89
N THR A 11 -1.45 -5.30 5.56
CA THR A 11 -0.33 -4.98 4.67
C THR A 11 -0.73 -4.82 3.19
N THR A 12 -2.00 -5.07 2.86
CA THR A 12 -2.62 -4.75 1.58
C THR A 12 -3.31 -3.39 1.64
N LEU A 13 -4.29 -3.24 2.54
CA LEU A 13 -5.20 -2.10 2.55
C LEU A 13 -4.52 -0.83 3.06
N ALA A 14 -3.75 -0.91 4.15
CA ALA A 14 -3.16 0.28 4.73
C ALA A 14 -2.12 0.94 3.80
N PRO A 15 -1.16 0.23 3.16
CA PRO A 15 -0.26 0.82 2.18
C PRO A 15 -0.96 1.35 0.93
N ILE A 16 -2.02 0.68 0.42
CA ILE A 16 -2.82 1.18 -0.72
C ILE A 16 -3.55 2.47 -0.35
N GLY A 17 -4.19 2.50 0.82
CA GLY A 17 -4.84 3.72 1.34
C GLY A 17 -3.85 4.86 1.52
N ALA A 18 -2.65 4.57 2.03
CA ALA A 18 -1.56 5.53 2.18
C ALA A 18 -1.08 6.07 0.82
N GLY A 19 -0.86 5.19 -0.14
CA GLY A 19 -0.42 5.55 -1.49
C GLY A 19 -1.39 6.48 -2.22
N ALA A 20 -2.68 6.44 -1.90
CA ALA A 20 -3.65 7.36 -2.48
C ALA A 20 -3.37 8.83 -2.12
N PHE A 21 -2.79 9.11 -0.95
CA PHE A 21 -2.37 10.46 -0.60
C PHE A 21 -1.16 10.93 -1.43
N ILE A 22 -0.31 9.99 -1.89
CA ILE A 22 0.75 10.30 -2.86
C ILE A 22 0.13 10.74 -4.18
N ALA A 23 -0.88 10.00 -4.67
CA ALA A 23 -1.61 10.35 -5.90
C ALA A 23 -2.29 11.72 -5.80
N LEU A 24 -2.93 12.03 -4.66
CA LEU A 24 -3.57 13.31 -4.42
C LEU A 24 -2.55 14.46 -4.34
N ALA A 25 -1.42 14.25 -3.67
CA ALA A 25 -0.35 15.24 -3.65
C ALA A 25 0.14 15.54 -5.07
N VAL A 26 0.44 14.51 -5.87
CA VAL A 26 0.82 14.68 -7.29
C VAL A 26 -0.24 15.47 -8.04
N ALA A 27 -1.55 15.17 -7.83
CA ALA A 27 -2.64 15.88 -8.48
C ALA A 27 -2.66 17.37 -8.12
N PHE A 28 -2.50 17.72 -6.83
CA PHE A 28 -2.52 19.11 -6.39
C PHE A 28 -1.30 19.92 -6.86
N PHE A 29 -0.14 19.27 -7.06
CA PHE A 29 1.05 19.95 -7.59
C PHE A 29 1.01 20.16 -9.09
N THR A 30 0.31 19.29 -9.82
CA THR A 30 0.35 19.27 -11.29
C THR A 30 -0.91 19.78 -11.97
N THR A 31 -2.01 19.92 -11.22
CA THR A 31 -3.32 20.33 -11.75
C THR A 31 -3.92 21.46 -10.93
N LYS A 32 -4.52 22.43 -11.61
CA LYS A 32 -5.37 23.43 -10.96
C LYS A 32 -6.81 22.95 -11.01
N PHE A 33 -7.42 22.80 -9.85
CA PHE A 33 -8.82 22.40 -9.71
C PHE A 33 -9.68 23.59 -9.32
N SER A 34 -10.95 23.60 -9.74
CA SER A 34 -11.93 24.56 -9.27
C SER A 34 -12.27 24.31 -7.80
N ASP A 35 -12.81 25.30 -7.10
CA ASP A 35 -13.24 25.16 -5.70
C ASP A 35 -14.31 24.07 -5.54
N GLU A 36 -15.18 23.88 -6.52
CA GLU A 36 -16.19 22.84 -6.52
C GLU A 36 -15.53 21.44 -6.63
N GLN A 37 -14.55 21.30 -7.52
CA GLN A 37 -13.80 20.05 -7.66
C GLN A 37 -13.00 19.75 -6.38
N LEU A 38 -12.34 20.75 -5.77
CA LEU A 38 -11.62 20.57 -4.52
C LEU A 38 -12.53 20.06 -3.41
N LYS A 39 -13.72 20.64 -3.23
CA LYS A 39 -14.71 20.16 -2.25
C LYS A 39 -15.15 18.71 -2.52
N LYS A 40 -15.30 18.34 -3.79
CA LYS A 40 -15.63 16.96 -4.15
C LYS A 40 -14.45 16.00 -3.92
N ILE A 41 -13.22 16.40 -4.25
CA ILE A 41 -12.00 15.62 -3.96
C ILE A 41 -11.88 15.42 -2.46
N ASP A 42 -12.04 16.46 -1.63
CA ASP A 42 -11.96 16.37 -0.17
C ASP A 42 -12.99 15.37 0.37
N ARG A 43 -14.22 15.38 -0.17
CA ARG A 43 -15.26 14.42 0.21
C ARG A 43 -14.92 13.01 -0.25
N MET A 44 -14.42 12.82 -1.47
CA MET A 44 -14.05 11.50 -1.99
C MET A 44 -12.78 10.95 -1.35
N THR A 45 -11.94 11.79 -0.75
CA THR A 45 -10.78 11.38 0.07
C THR A 45 -11.22 10.54 1.29
N THR A 46 -12.51 10.52 1.63
CA THR A 46 -13.08 9.56 2.59
C THR A 46 -12.78 8.11 2.17
N ILE A 47 -12.73 7.80 0.87
CA ILE A 47 -12.49 6.44 0.40
C ILE A 47 -11.11 5.93 0.82
N PRO A 48 -9.98 6.60 0.48
CA PRO A 48 -8.68 6.16 0.96
C PRO A 48 -8.54 6.17 2.48
N VAL A 49 -9.20 7.10 3.20
CA VAL A 49 -9.23 7.09 4.67
C VAL A 49 -9.92 5.82 5.19
N VAL A 50 -11.06 5.43 4.62
CA VAL A 50 -11.76 4.20 5.01
C VAL A 50 -10.91 2.95 4.70
N VAL A 51 -10.26 2.89 3.53
CA VAL A 51 -9.37 1.79 3.17
C VAL A 51 -8.20 1.68 4.15
N LEU A 52 -7.58 2.81 4.50
CA LEU A 52 -6.51 2.89 5.50
C LEU A 52 -6.98 2.38 6.86
N VAL A 53 -8.09 2.91 7.37
CA VAL A 53 -8.65 2.55 8.68
C VAL A 53 -9.04 1.07 8.71
N ALA A 54 -9.65 0.54 7.64
CA ALA A 54 -9.96 -0.89 7.52
C ALA A 54 -8.70 -1.75 7.64
N GLY A 55 -7.59 -1.33 7.01
CA GLY A 55 -6.29 -1.99 7.17
C GLY A 55 -5.83 -2.01 8.62
N PHE A 56 -5.85 -0.89 9.32
CA PHE A 56 -5.45 -0.82 10.74
C PHE A 56 -6.38 -1.65 11.65
N ILE A 57 -7.68 -1.68 11.36
CA ILE A 57 -8.63 -2.56 12.09
C ILE A 57 -8.23 -4.03 11.90
N CYS A 58 -7.85 -4.44 10.69
CA CYS A 58 -7.36 -5.81 10.46
C CYS A 58 -6.09 -6.11 11.28
N ALA A 59 -5.13 -5.15 11.37
CA ALA A 59 -3.94 -5.31 12.21
C ALA A 59 -4.30 -5.52 13.69
N PHE A 60 -5.29 -4.77 14.19
CA PHE A 60 -5.75 -4.89 15.57
C PHE A 60 -6.26 -6.29 15.90
N PHE A 61 -6.97 -6.94 14.97
CA PHE A 61 -7.46 -8.31 15.16
C PHE A 61 -6.36 -9.39 15.14
N HIS A 62 -5.15 -9.06 14.71
CA HIS A 62 -4.01 -9.97 14.77
C HIS A 62 -3.29 -9.93 16.13
N LEU A 63 -3.52 -8.91 16.95
CA LEU A 63 -2.86 -8.78 18.25
C LEU A 63 -3.32 -9.90 19.20
N ALA A 64 -2.36 -10.70 19.66
CA ALA A 64 -2.60 -11.75 20.66
C ALA A 64 -3.14 -11.17 21.99
N SER A 65 -2.76 -9.93 22.31
CA SER A 65 -3.21 -9.22 23.50
C SER A 65 -3.42 -7.73 23.19
N PRO A 66 -4.60 -7.32 22.71
CA PRO A 66 -4.91 -5.92 22.41
C PRO A 66 -4.70 -4.96 23.57
N MET A 67 -4.90 -5.43 24.81
CA MET A 67 -4.72 -4.62 26.02
C MET A 67 -3.25 -4.21 26.25
N HIS A 68 -2.28 -4.97 25.66
CA HIS A 68 -0.85 -4.67 25.75
C HIS A 68 -0.31 -4.02 24.48
N ALA A 69 -1.17 -3.59 23.55
CA ALA A 69 -0.75 -2.97 22.28
C ALA A 69 0.18 -1.76 22.49
N PHE A 70 -0.04 -0.99 23.54
CA PHE A 70 0.82 0.15 23.87
C PHE A 70 2.22 -0.25 24.35
N GLY A 71 2.41 -1.49 24.83
CA GLY A 71 3.72 -2.01 25.21
C GLY A 71 4.71 -2.12 24.04
N VAL A 72 4.19 -2.19 22.80
CA VAL A 72 5.02 -2.20 21.59
C VAL A 72 5.86 -0.92 21.47
N PHE A 73 5.38 0.22 21.97
CA PHE A 73 6.14 1.48 21.93
C PHE A 73 7.41 1.47 22.82
N ALA A 74 7.53 0.54 23.78
CA ALA A 74 8.75 0.41 24.58
C ALA A 74 9.98 -0.04 23.75
N GLY A 75 9.76 -0.64 22.57
CA GLY A 75 10.81 -1.09 21.65
C GLY A 75 11.19 -0.08 20.57
N LEU A 76 10.76 1.17 20.65
CA LEU A 76 11.07 2.19 19.64
C LEU A 76 12.57 2.35 19.42
N GLY A 77 12.98 2.40 18.16
CA GLY A 77 14.37 2.50 17.73
C GLY A 77 15.11 1.16 17.67
N ALA A 78 14.68 0.14 18.43
CA ALA A 78 15.30 -1.19 18.47
C ALA A 78 14.47 -2.27 17.75
N SER A 79 13.14 -2.21 17.87
CA SER A 79 12.24 -3.20 17.26
C SER A 79 11.69 -2.70 15.94
N PRO A 80 11.84 -3.45 14.82
CA PRO A 80 11.23 -3.12 13.53
C PRO A 80 9.71 -2.95 13.61
N LEU A 81 9.02 -3.81 14.38
CA LEU A 81 7.58 -3.73 14.60
C LEU A 81 7.17 -2.44 15.33
N SER A 82 7.94 -2.02 16.34
CA SER A 82 7.68 -0.76 17.07
C SER A 82 7.83 0.46 16.16
N ASN A 83 8.84 0.44 15.30
CA ASN A 83 9.10 1.50 14.34
C ASN A 83 8.00 1.57 13.27
N GLU A 84 7.50 0.42 12.79
CA GLU A 84 6.34 0.35 11.89
C GLU A 84 5.10 0.97 12.53
N LEU A 85 4.80 0.57 13.77
CA LEU A 85 3.63 1.10 14.49
C LEU A 85 3.72 2.61 14.67
N LEU A 86 4.89 3.14 15.04
CA LEU A 86 5.09 4.59 15.16
C LEU A 86 4.86 5.29 13.81
N ALA A 87 5.50 4.80 12.73
CA ALA A 87 5.33 5.37 11.40
C ALA A 87 3.85 5.33 10.95
N GLY A 88 3.16 4.21 11.23
CA GLY A 88 1.75 4.03 10.92
C GLY A 88 0.84 4.98 11.69
N VAL A 89 1.06 5.15 12.99
CA VAL A 89 0.28 6.08 13.83
C VAL A 89 0.51 7.52 13.40
N VAL A 90 1.76 7.94 13.20
CA VAL A 90 2.08 9.31 12.74
C VAL A 90 1.45 9.57 11.38
N PHE A 91 1.59 8.64 10.44
CA PHE A 91 0.95 8.75 9.13
C PHE A 91 -0.58 8.85 9.24
N ALA A 92 -1.22 7.95 9.99
CA ALA A 92 -2.68 7.92 10.13
C ALA A 92 -3.22 9.22 10.75
N VAL A 93 -2.56 9.74 11.78
CA VAL A 93 -2.92 11.03 12.40
C VAL A 93 -2.81 12.17 11.39
N LEU A 94 -1.71 12.26 10.66
CA LEU A 94 -1.51 13.31 9.64
C LEU A 94 -2.54 13.19 8.51
N ALA A 95 -2.84 11.99 8.03
CA ALA A 95 -3.82 11.74 6.97
C ALA A 95 -5.25 12.12 7.42
N ILE A 96 -5.65 11.73 8.65
CA ILE A 96 -6.97 12.03 9.21
C ILE A 96 -7.10 13.54 9.48
N VAL A 97 -6.08 14.17 10.06
CA VAL A 97 -6.09 15.63 10.30
C VAL A 97 -6.17 16.38 8.97
N TYR A 98 -5.37 15.99 7.97
CA TYR A 98 -5.45 16.55 6.63
C TYR A 98 -6.89 16.45 6.09
N TRP A 99 -7.48 15.27 6.11
CA TRP A 99 -8.83 15.02 5.61
C TRP A 99 -9.90 15.84 6.34
N ILE A 100 -9.86 15.93 7.67
CA ILE A 100 -10.82 16.73 8.47
C ILE A 100 -10.70 18.21 8.13
N VAL A 101 -9.47 18.75 8.06
CA VAL A 101 -9.23 20.16 7.75
C VAL A 101 -9.65 20.49 6.32
N ALA A 102 -9.42 19.54 5.38
CA ALA A 102 -9.87 19.66 3.99
C ALA A 102 -11.40 19.67 3.90
N LEU A 103 -12.09 18.74 4.56
CA LEU A 103 -13.57 18.71 4.62
C LEU A 103 -14.16 19.98 5.23
N ALA A 104 -13.48 20.57 6.21
CA ALA A 104 -13.89 21.85 6.81
C ALA A 104 -13.68 23.06 5.89
N GLY A 105 -13.10 22.87 4.70
CA GLY A 105 -12.83 23.94 3.74
C GLY A 105 -11.78 24.93 4.20
N LYS A 106 -10.89 24.56 5.14
CA LYS A 106 -9.90 25.46 5.75
C LYS A 106 -8.54 25.46 5.05
N LEU A 107 -8.37 24.68 3.97
CA LEU A 107 -7.12 24.58 3.22
C LEU A 107 -7.11 25.53 2.02
N GLY A 108 -6.38 26.64 2.11
CA GLY A 108 -5.99 27.41 0.93
C GLY A 108 -5.00 26.62 0.05
N GLU A 109 -4.79 27.06 -1.20
CA GLU A 109 -4.00 26.32 -2.21
C GLU A 109 -2.60 25.93 -1.71
N GLY A 110 -1.85 26.89 -1.15
CA GLY A 110 -0.49 26.63 -0.65
C GLY A 110 -0.46 25.68 0.54
N ALA A 111 -1.38 25.85 1.50
CA ALA A 111 -1.51 24.98 2.67
C ALA A 111 -1.91 23.54 2.26
N ARG A 112 -2.81 23.40 1.27
CA ARG A 112 -3.22 22.11 0.72
C ARG A 112 -2.04 21.35 0.11
N LYS A 113 -1.27 22.02 -0.75
CA LYS A 113 -0.07 21.46 -1.37
C LYS A 113 0.96 21.06 -0.33
N GLY A 114 1.28 21.95 0.59
CA GLY A 114 2.26 21.68 1.65
C GLY A 114 1.85 20.51 2.54
N PHE A 115 0.60 20.49 3.02
CA PHE A 115 0.12 19.41 3.88
C PHE A 115 0.03 18.08 3.12
N ALA A 116 -0.49 18.08 1.88
CA ALA A 116 -0.52 16.89 1.04
C ALA A 116 0.88 16.32 0.77
N ALA A 117 1.90 17.16 0.58
CA ALA A 117 3.29 16.75 0.45
C ALA A 117 3.80 16.05 1.71
N VAL A 118 3.54 16.62 2.89
CA VAL A 118 3.93 16.00 4.18
C VAL A 118 3.27 14.63 4.35
N VAL A 119 1.97 14.54 4.08
CA VAL A 119 1.23 13.27 4.17
C VAL A 119 1.78 12.25 3.16
N ALA A 120 2.09 12.68 1.93
CA ALA A 120 2.65 11.80 0.89
C ALA A 120 4.05 11.27 1.26
N VAL A 121 4.92 12.10 1.83
CA VAL A 121 6.24 11.66 2.34
C VAL A 121 6.06 10.64 3.47
N MET A 122 5.16 10.91 4.41
CA MET A 122 4.88 9.97 5.50
C MET A 122 4.23 8.67 5.01
N ALA A 123 3.45 8.71 3.93
CA ALA A 123 2.92 7.50 3.29
C ALA A 123 4.05 6.60 2.74
N ILE A 124 5.08 7.19 2.13
CA ILE A 124 6.27 6.45 1.67
C ILE A 124 7.02 5.86 2.86
N VAL A 125 7.26 6.66 3.91
CA VAL A 125 7.92 6.20 5.14
C VAL A 125 7.15 5.03 5.76
N PHE A 126 5.84 5.16 5.91
CA PHE A 126 4.98 4.11 6.44
C PHE A 126 5.07 2.82 5.60
N ALA A 127 4.94 2.91 4.28
CA ALA A 127 5.05 1.74 3.40
C ALA A 127 6.41 1.03 3.53
N CYS A 128 7.50 1.79 3.63
CA CYS A 128 8.84 1.23 3.84
C CYS A 128 8.95 0.53 5.20
N PHE A 129 8.48 1.13 6.29
CA PHE A 129 8.50 0.53 7.62
C PHE A 129 7.58 -0.69 7.72
N THR A 130 6.41 -0.70 7.04
CA THR A 130 5.54 -1.88 6.95
C THR A 130 6.26 -3.07 6.32
N GLY A 131 7.09 -2.84 5.31
CA GLY A 131 7.94 -3.90 4.75
C GLY A 131 9.11 -4.27 5.66
N ALA A 132 9.79 -3.27 6.24
CA ALA A 132 10.96 -3.48 7.09
C ALA A 132 10.63 -4.23 8.39
N ALA A 133 9.40 -4.16 8.88
CA ALA A 133 8.95 -4.90 10.06
C ALA A 133 9.08 -6.43 9.90
N TYR A 134 9.12 -6.92 8.66
CA TYR A 134 9.32 -8.34 8.36
C TYR A 134 10.79 -8.74 8.19
N MET A 135 11.73 -7.78 8.19
CA MET A 135 13.15 -8.07 8.11
C MET A 135 13.67 -8.51 9.49
N MET A 136 13.49 -9.79 9.80
CA MET A 136 13.89 -10.38 11.09
C MET A 136 14.75 -11.64 10.88
N GLU A 137 15.79 -11.80 11.68
CA GLU A 137 16.75 -12.91 11.57
C GLU A 137 16.11 -14.29 11.85
N THR A 138 15.02 -14.30 12.62
CA THR A 138 14.28 -15.54 12.97
C THR A 138 13.51 -16.15 11.83
N ILE A 139 13.24 -15.39 10.76
CA ILE A 139 12.54 -15.87 9.55
C ILE A 139 13.41 -15.51 8.34
N ALA A 140 14.30 -16.42 7.98
CA ALA A 140 15.31 -16.20 6.93
C ALA A 140 14.70 -15.79 5.58
N SER A 141 13.57 -16.36 5.21
CA SER A 141 12.85 -16.05 3.95
C SER A 141 12.28 -14.64 3.87
N TRP A 142 12.11 -13.95 5.01
CA TRP A 142 11.61 -12.58 5.07
C TRP A 142 12.72 -11.55 5.29
N ASN A 143 13.91 -11.99 5.72
CA ASN A 143 15.04 -11.10 6.03
C ASN A 143 15.77 -10.64 4.75
N THR A 144 15.07 -9.87 3.93
CA THR A 144 15.60 -9.35 2.67
C THR A 144 15.05 -7.94 2.39
N PRO A 145 15.88 -7.03 1.82
CA PRO A 145 15.42 -5.69 1.44
C PRO A 145 14.35 -5.69 0.34
N MET A 146 14.11 -6.85 -0.30
CA MET A 146 13.06 -6.97 -1.31
C MET A 146 11.66 -6.84 -0.72
N VAL A 147 11.48 -7.13 0.58
CA VAL A 147 10.18 -6.99 1.25
C VAL A 147 9.73 -5.53 1.35
N PRO A 148 10.49 -4.58 1.94
CA PRO A 148 10.10 -3.17 1.91
C PRO A 148 10.01 -2.60 0.48
N VAL A 149 10.84 -3.05 -0.45
CA VAL A 149 10.74 -2.66 -1.87
C VAL A 149 9.40 -3.09 -2.46
N ALA A 150 8.96 -4.33 -2.22
CA ALA A 150 7.67 -4.81 -2.69
C ALA A 150 6.49 -4.02 -2.08
N VAL A 151 6.50 -3.80 -0.76
CA VAL A 151 5.42 -3.07 -0.07
C VAL A 151 5.33 -1.62 -0.54
N LEU A 152 6.47 -0.94 -0.74
CA LEU A 152 6.49 0.38 -1.37
C LEU A 152 5.89 0.34 -2.77
N GLY A 153 6.27 -0.66 -3.59
CA GLY A 153 5.71 -0.86 -4.92
C GLY A 153 4.19 -1.04 -4.89
N PHE A 154 3.67 -1.85 -3.97
CA PHE A 154 2.24 -2.06 -3.78
C PHE A 154 1.50 -0.79 -3.37
N SER A 155 2.10 0.00 -2.47
CA SER A 155 1.56 1.30 -2.05
C SER A 155 1.47 2.29 -3.21
N LEU A 156 2.52 2.40 -4.03
CA LEU A 156 2.55 3.28 -5.18
C LEU A 156 1.54 2.86 -6.25
N LEU A 157 1.54 1.58 -6.65
CA LEU A 157 0.62 1.03 -7.64
C LEU A 157 -0.84 1.20 -7.21
N GLY A 158 -1.19 0.63 -6.06
CA GLY A 158 -2.57 0.64 -5.56
C GLY A 158 -3.03 2.06 -5.20
N GLY A 159 -2.10 2.88 -4.71
CA GLY A 159 -2.35 4.28 -4.39
C GLY A 159 -2.71 5.12 -5.61
N ILE A 160 -1.99 4.97 -6.73
CA ILE A 160 -2.36 5.64 -7.99
C ILE A 160 -3.71 5.14 -8.49
N CYS A 161 -3.97 3.82 -8.46
CA CYS A 161 -5.27 3.27 -8.85
C CYS A 161 -6.41 3.89 -8.02
N LEU A 162 -6.24 3.99 -6.70
CA LEU A 162 -7.24 4.56 -5.79
C LEU A 162 -7.38 6.08 -5.96
N GLY A 163 -6.27 6.81 -6.18
CA GLY A 163 -6.28 8.23 -6.48
C GLY A 163 -6.99 8.57 -7.79
N VAL A 164 -6.80 7.76 -8.84
CA VAL A 164 -7.54 7.88 -10.11
C VAL A 164 -9.05 7.71 -9.88
N LEU A 165 -9.47 6.76 -9.03
CA LEU A 165 -10.88 6.62 -8.64
C LEU A 165 -11.41 7.86 -7.92
N VAL A 166 -10.67 8.39 -6.94
CA VAL A 166 -11.06 9.62 -6.21
C VAL A 166 -11.26 10.78 -7.18
N LEU A 167 -10.34 10.99 -8.12
CA LEU A 167 -10.44 12.05 -9.13
C LEU A 167 -11.60 11.82 -10.10
N ALA A 168 -11.88 10.56 -10.48
CA ALA A 168 -13.02 10.21 -11.35
C ALA A 168 -14.35 10.52 -10.67
N LEU A 169 -14.53 10.08 -9.41
CA LEU A 169 -15.76 10.29 -8.65
C LEU A 169 -15.99 11.77 -8.29
N SER A 170 -14.92 12.57 -8.20
CA SER A 170 -15.01 14.01 -7.97
C SER A 170 -15.23 14.83 -9.25
N GLY A 171 -15.26 14.19 -10.44
CA GLY A 171 -15.36 14.86 -11.72
C GLY A 171 -14.11 15.67 -12.10
N ALA A 172 -12.96 15.37 -11.45
CA ALA A 172 -11.69 16.08 -11.63
C ALA A 172 -10.69 15.33 -12.53
N LEU A 173 -11.02 14.07 -12.91
CA LEU A 173 -10.07 13.21 -13.64
C LEU A 173 -9.75 13.76 -15.03
N GLU A 174 -10.70 14.41 -15.71
CA GLU A 174 -10.47 14.96 -17.05
C GLU A 174 -9.45 16.09 -17.03
N ASP A 175 -9.55 17.01 -16.08
CA ASP A 175 -8.60 18.12 -15.93
C ASP A 175 -7.23 17.61 -15.49
N ALA A 176 -7.20 16.65 -14.58
CA ALA A 176 -5.96 15.98 -14.16
C ALA A 176 -5.29 15.24 -15.34
N ALA A 177 -6.06 14.54 -16.18
CA ALA A 177 -5.53 13.82 -17.34
C ALA A 177 -5.00 14.74 -18.45
N LYS A 178 -5.48 15.97 -18.52
CA LYS A 178 -4.97 17.00 -19.45
C LYS A 178 -3.77 17.77 -18.91
N SER A 179 -3.43 17.60 -17.64
CA SER A 179 -2.33 18.27 -16.95
C SER A 179 -1.09 17.38 -16.82
N GLY A 180 -0.07 17.86 -16.09
CA GLY A 180 1.12 17.08 -15.73
C GLY A 180 0.84 15.84 -14.87
N PHE A 181 -0.35 15.75 -14.24
CA PHE A 181 -0.75 14.60 -13.43
C PHE A 181 -0.66 13.29 -14.20
N LYS A 182 -1.14 13.27 -15.46
CA LYS A 182 -1.14 12.04 -16.26
C LYS A 182 0.24 11.41 -16.36
N MET A 183 1.25 12.20 -16.72
CA MET A 183 2.61 11.71 -16.87
C MET A 183 3.22 11.30 -15.53
N ALA A 184 3.03 12.11 -14.51
CA ALA A 184 3.53 11.82 -13.17
C ALA A 184 2.87 10.57 -12.56
N ALA A 185 1.55 10.45 -12.68
CA ALA A 185 0.81 9.28 -12.22
C ALA A 185 1.24 8.00 -12.95
N LEU A 186 1.44 8.07 -14.27
CA LEU A 186 1.94 6.92 -15.04
C LEU A 186 3.36 6.53 -14.64
N ALA A 187 4.24 7.50 -14.39
CA ALA A 187 5.59 7.21 -13.91
C ALA A 187 5.57 6.51 -12.55
N VAL A 188 4.78 7.03 -11.58
CA VAL A 188 4.63 6.41 -10.25
C VAL A 188 3.99 5.03 -10.35
N LEU A 189 2.97 4.87 -11.21
CA LEU A 189 2.29 3.59 -11.46
C LEU A 189 3.26 2.53 -11.98
N VAL A 190 4.09 2.87 -12.98
CA VAL A 190 5.09 1.96 -13.56
C VAL A 190 6.17 1.62 -12.53
N VAL A 191 6.69 2.62 -11.82
CA VAL A 191 7.65 2.38 -10.73
C VAL A 191 7.05 1.46 -9.67
N GLY A 192 5.81 1.73 -9.25
CA GLY A 192 5.09 0.89 -8.28
C GLY A 192 4.91 -0.55 -8.77
N LEU A 193 4.53 -0.73 -10.04
CA LEU A 193 4.37 -2.06 -10.65
C LEU A 193 5.69 -2.82 -10.68
N VAL A 194 6.77 -2.17 -11.14
CA VAL A 194 8.10 -2.79 -11.24
C VAL A 194 8.63 -3.16 -9.86
N LEU A 195 8.61 -2.24 -8.89
CA LEU A 195 9.08 -2.50 -7.53
C LEU A 195 8.25 -3.59 -6.84
N GLY A 196 6.92 -3.55 -7.00
CA GLY A 196 6.02 -4.52 -6.40
C GLY A 196 6.24 -5.93 -6.94
N ILE A 197 6.29 -6.08 -8.27
CA ILE A 197 6.48 -7.40 -8.91
C ILE A 197 7.91 -7.89 -8.70
N ALA A 198 8.93 -7.07 -8.96
CA ALA A 198 10.31 -7.48 -8.81
C ALA A 198 10.64 -7.84 -7.35
N GLY A 199 10.20 -7.01 -6.39
CA GLY A 199 10.40 -7.28 -4.97
C GLY A 199 9.74 -8.59 -4.52
N LEU A 200 8.50 -8.84 -4.95
CA LEU A 200 7.78 -10.09 -4.67
C LEU A 200 8.49 -11.29 -5.30
N MET A 201 8.79 -11.23 -6.59
CA MET A 201 9.36 -12.37 -7.31
C MET A 201 10.76 -12.72 -6.80
N VAL A 202 11.62 -11.71 -6.62
CA VAL A 202 12.98 -11.96 -6.09
C VAL A 202 12.91 -12.54 -4.69
N GLN A 203 12.04 -12.00 -3.81
CA GLN A 203 11.87 -12.52 -2.45
C GLN A 203 11.35 -13.97 -2.46
N VAL A 204 10.26 -14.28 -3.18
CA VAL A 204 9.68 -15.63 -3.21
C VAL A 204 10.63 -16.63 -3.85
N MET A 205 11.24 -16.29 -4.99
CA MET A 205 12.13 -17.20 -5.70
C MET A 205 13.45 -17.47 -4.97
N SER A 206 13.94 -16.51 -4.18
CA SER A 206 15.15 -16.70 -3.37
C SER A 206 15.01 -17.80 -2.32
N VAL A 207 13.78 -18.13 -1.92
CA VAL A 207 13.50 -19.16 -0.92
C VAL A 207 13.74 -20.59 -1.46
N SER A 208 13.73 -20.78 -2.78
CA SER A 208 13.92 -22.11 -3.40
C SER A 208 15.25 -22.78 -3.04
N GLY A 209 16.29 -21.98 -2.72
CA GLY A 209 17.61 -22.49 -2.28
C GLY A 209 17.77 -22.57 -0.76
N MET A 210 16.70 -22.28 0.01
CA MET A 210 16.71 -22.34 1.47
C MET A 210 16.03 -23.62 1.95
N GLY A 211 16.31 -24.00 3.19
CA GLY A 211 15.65 -25.15 3.82
C GLY A 211 16.05 -25.28 5.28
N ASN A 212 15.31 -26.09 6.02
CA ASN A 212 15.66 -26.54 7.35
C ASN A 212 15.40 -28.07 7.46
N ALA A 213 15.58 -28.65 8.63
CA ALA A 213 15.42 -30.09 8.82
C ALA A 213 14.03 -30.64 8.52
N LEU A 214 12.99 -29.79 8.42
CA LEU A 214 11.59 -30.18 8.29
C LEU A 214 10.95 -29.72 6.99
N VAL A 215 11.47 -28.64 6.37
CA VAL A 215 10.82 -27.95 5.25
C VAL A 215 11.84 -27.61 4.18
N ASP A 216 11.52 -27.97 2.94
CA ASP A 216 12.27 -27.58 1.75
C ASP A 216 11.70 -26.26 1.20
N GLY A 217 12.57 -25.32 0.89
CA GLY A 217 12.17 -24.02 0.30
C GLY A 217 11.54 -24.16 -1.08
N ALA A 218 11.92 -25.19 -1.86
CA ALA A 218 11.31 -25.44 -3.16
C ALA A 218 9.82 -25.82 -3.01
N ASP A 219 9.44 -26.57 -1.97
CA ASP A 219 8.05 -26.90 -1.68
C ASP A 219 7.27 -25.64 -1.27
N LEU A 220 7.88 -24.75 -0.48
CA LEU A 220 7.26 -23.48 -0.11
C LEU A 220 7.01 -22.59 -1.33
N VAL A 221 7.99 -22.49 -2.23
CA VAL A 221 7.85 -21.72 -3.49
C VAL A 221 6.76 -22.33 -4.37
N ALA A 222 6.69 -23.67 -4.46
CA ALA A 222 5.63 -24.35 -5.21
C ALA A 222 4.24 -24.03 -4.63
N ALA A 223 4.09 -24.06 -3.31
CA ALA A 223 2.84 -23.69 -2.62
C ALA A 223 2.46 -22.19 -2.81
N ALA A 224 3.46 -21.30 -2.90
CA ALA A 224 3.27 -19.87 -3.10
C ALA A 224 3.02 -19.50 -4.57
N SER A 225 3.28 -20.38 -5.53
CA SER A 225 3.27 -20.08 -6.96
C SER A 225 1.92 -19.56 -7.46
N ALA A 226 0.82 -20.23 -7.10
CA ALA A 226 -0.51 -19.83 -7.53
C ALA A 226 -0.90 -18.43 -7.05
N PRO A 227 -0.85 -18.09 -5.74
CA PRO A 227 -1.15 -16.74 -5.29
C PRO A 227 -0.16 -15.69 -5.81
N MET A 228 1.12 -16.04 -6.01
CA MET A 228 2.11 -15.14 -6.61
C MET A 228 1.70 -14.73 -8.03
N TRP A 229 1.37 -15.69 -8.91
CA TRP A 229 1.00 -15.37 -10.28
C TRP A 229 -0.35 -14.68 -10.39
N ILE A 230 -1.33 -15.05 -9.56
CA ILE A 230 -2.60 -14.31 -9.45
C ILE A 230 -2.31 -12.85 -9.07
N GLY A 231 -1.41 -12.64 -8.10
CA GLY A 231 -0.98 -11.31 -7.69
C GLY A 231 -0.39 -10.51 -8.83
N VAL A 232 0.58 -11.08 -9.55
CA VAL A 232 1.24 -10.43 -10.70
C VAL A 232 0.24 -10.06 -11.79
N VAL A 233 -0.61 -11.01 -12.22
CA VAL A 233 -1.60 -10.76 -13.28
C VAL A 233 -2.57 -9.66 -12.87
N CYS A 234 -3.13 -9.73 -11.66
CA CYS A 234 -4.07 -8.72 -11.18
C CYS A 234 -3.43 -7.33 -11.06
N MET A 235 -2.17 -7.22 -10.61
CA MET A 235 -1.44 -5.95 -10.56
C MET A 235 -1.19 -5.36 -11.96
N VAL A 236 -0.82 -6.19 -12.94
CA VAL A 236 -0.66 -5.75 -14.33
C VAL A 236 -1.98 -5.25 -14.91
N VAL A 237 -3.07 -6.01 -14.70
CA VAL A 237 -4.40 -5.60 -15.19
C VAL A 237 -4.91 -4.35 -14.45
N ALA A 238 -4.61 -4.19 -13.15
CA ALA A 238 -4.91 -2.98 -12.39
C ALA A 238 -4.20 -1.75 -12.99
N ALA A 239 -2.91 -1.89 -13.31
CA ALA A 239 -2.13 -0.82 -13.95
C ALA A 239 -2.69 -0.49 -15.33
N ALA A 240 -3.06 -1.49 -16.13
CA ALA A 240 -3.68 -1.28 -17.44
C ALA A 240 -5.04 -0.58 -17.30
N ALA A 241 -5.86 -0.96 -16.33
CA ALA A 241 -7.15 -0.31 -16.06
C ALA A 241 -6.99 1.16 -15.66
N ALA A 242 -6.02 1.47 -14.78
CA ALA A 242 -5.70 2.84 -14.39
C ALA A 242 -5.18 3.67 -15.58
N PHE A 243 -4.30 3.11 -16.39
CA PHE A 243 -3.84 3.73 -17.64
C PHE A 243 -5.00 4.03 -18.60
N MET A 244 -5.90 3.06 -18.80
CA MET A 244 -7.06 3.24 -19.67
C MET A 244 -8.05 4.28 -19.10
N ALA A 245 -8.23 4.33 -17.77
CA ALA A 245 -9.04 5.37 -17.12
C ALA A 245 -8.46 6.77 -17.36
N LEU A 246 -7.13 6.92 -17.32
CA LEU A 246 -6.45 8.20 -17.64
C LEU A 246 -6.53 8.58 -19.13
N ARG A 247 -6.84 7.63 -20.03
CA ARG A 247 -7.09 7.89 -21.45
C ARG A 247 -8.56 8.11 -21.76
N ASN A 248 -9.44 7.40 -21.08
CA ASN A 248 -10.89 7.49 -21.20
C ASN A 248 -11.50 7.95 -19.88
N THR A 249 -11.35 9.22 -19.58
CA THR A 249 -11.73 9.85 -18.30
C THR A 249 -13.23 9.83 -18.01
N LYS A 250 -14.06 9.47 -18.99
CA LYS A 250 -15.52 9.30 -18.83
C LYS A 250 -15.90 7.92 -18.28
N SER A 251 -14.99 6.96 -18.33
CA SER A 251 -15.25 5.59 -17.85
C SER A 251 -14.97 5.45 -16.35
N THR A 252 -15.99 5.68 -15.54
CA THR A 252 -15.93 5.41 -14.09
C THR A 252 -15.74 3.93 -13.79
N ALA A 253 -16.18 3.03 -14.68
CA ALA A 253 -15.98 1.60 -14.53
C ALA A 253 -14.49 1.21 -14.55
N LEU A 254 -13.70 1.77 -15.47
CA LEU A 254 -12.24 1.55 -15.49
C LEU A 254 -11.56 2.13 -14.26
N ALA A 255 -11.96 3.34 -13.83
CA ALA A 255 -11.44 3.97 -12.63
C ALA A 255 -11.76 3.17 -11.36
N ALA A 256 -12.93 2.48 -11.31
CA ALA A 256 -13.32 1.64 -10.18
C ALA A 256 -12.64 0.25 -10.23
N ALA A 257 -12.49 -0.32 -11.44
CA ALA A 257 -11.85 -1.63 -11.61
C ALA A 257 -10.37 -1.61 -11.18
N ALA A 258 -9.65 -0.51 -11.44
CA ALA A 258 -8.23 -0.40 -11.15
C ALA A 258 -7.89 -0.65 -9.65
N PRO A 259 -8.47 0.05 -8.67
CA PRO A 259 -8.16 -0.18 -7.26
C PRO A 259 -8.68 -1.54 -6.75
N VAL A 260 -9.80 -2.05 -7.26
CA VAL A 260 -10.29 -3.40 -6.89
C VAL A 260 -9.29 -4.47 -7.31
N LEU A 261 -8.82 -4.42 -8.56
CA LEU A 261 -7.81 -5.34 -9.07
C LEU A 261 -6.46 -5.17 -8.35
N ALA A 262 -6.08 -3.94 -7.99
CA ALA A 262 -4.88 -3.70 -7.20
C ALA A 262 -4.99 -4.33 -5.80
N VAL A 263 -6.12 -4.19 -5.11
CA VAL A 263 -6.35 -4.84 -3.80
C VAL A 263 -6.28 -6.36 -3.93
N VAL A 264 -6.97 -6.95 -4.91
CA VAL A 264 -6.93 -8.41 -5.13
C VAL A 264 -5.51 -8.88 -5.45
N GLY A 265 -4.80 -8.14 -6.32
CA GLY A 265 -3.44 -8.48 -6.73
C GLY A 265 -2.45 -8.40 -5.58
N VAL A 266 -2.47 -7.30 -4.82
CA VAL A 266 -1.59 -7.12 -3.66
C VAL A 266 -1.94 -8.12 -2.55
N PHE A 267 -3.21 -8.38 -2.30
CA PHE A 267 -3.62 -9.38 -1.32
C PHE A 267 -3.10 -10.79 -1.68
N ALA A 268 -3.25 -11.20 -2.94
CA ALA A 268 -2.69 -12.47 -3.42
C ALA A 268 -1.16 -12.50 -3.29
N ALA A 269 -0.47 -11.41 -3.62
CA ALA A 269 0.97 -11.26 -3.41
C ALA A 269 1.36 -11.40 -1.93
N ARG A 270 0.57 -10.83 -1.00
CA ARG A 270 0.80 -11.00 0.44
C ARG A 270 0.55 -12.44 0.92
N LEU A 271 -0.43 -13.14 0.35
CA LEU A 271 -0.61 -14.57 0.63
C LEU A 271 0.60 -15.40 0.16
N ALA A 272 1.16 -15.09 -1.02
CA ALA A 272 2.39 -15.74 -1.49
C ALA A 272 3.57 -15.46 -0.56
N PHE A 273 3.72 -14.21 -0.08
CA PHE A 273 4.74 -13.82 0.88
C PHE A 273 4.65 -14.62 2.18
N TYR A 274 3.45 -14.80 2.75
CA TYR A 274 3.27 -15.58 3.97
C TYR A 274 3.44 -17.08 3.73
N ALA A 275 3.09 -17.58 2.54
CA ALA A 275 3.23 -19.00 2.19
C ALA A 275 4.70 -19.47 2.16
N VAL A 276 5.66 -18.58 1.92
CA VAL A 276 7.10 -18.90 1.92
C VAL A 276 7.78 -18.64 3.28
N GLN A 277 7.03 -18.58 4.36
CA GLN A 277 7.60 -18.41 5.69
C GLN A 277 8.52 -19.60 6.05
N LEU A 278 9.81 -19.31 6.23
CA LEU A 278 10.82 -20.28 6.63
C LEU A 278 11.56 -19.75 7.86
N SER A 279 11.24 -20.30 9.03
CA SER A 279 11.94 -19.98 10.27
C SER A 279 13.30 -20.67 10.33
N VAL A 280 14.24 -20.11 11.06
CA VAL A 280 15.61 -20.68 11.26
C VAL A 280 15.63 -21.95 12.11
N GLY A 281 14.46 -22.49 12.48
CA GLY A 281 14.34 -23.81 13.08
C GLY A 281 14.87 -23.93 14.50
N LEU A 282 14.41 -23.08 15.38
CA LEU A 282 14.44 -23.39 16.81
C LEU A 282 13.30 -24.35 17.13
N TYR A 283 13.36 -25.58 16.59
CA TYR A 283 12.60 -26.68 17.15
C TYR A 283 13.36 -27.21 18.37
N ILE A 284 13.01 -26.67 19.50
CA ILE A 284 13.17 -27.39 20.77
C ILE A 284 11.96 -28.31 20.80
N GLY A 285 12.19 -29.58 20.45
CA GLY A 285 11.21 -30.64 20.59
C GLY A 285 10.86 -30.87 22.06
#